data_c64894cd04315226b2bab3c8163274c4
#
_entry.id   c64894cd04315226b2bab3c8163274c4
#
_cell.length_a   1.000
_cell.length_b   1.000
_cell.length_c   1.000
_cell.angle_alpha   90.00
_cell.angle_beta   90.00
_cell.angle_gamma   90.00
#
_symmetry.space_group_name_H-M   'P 1'
#
loop_
_entity.id
_entity.type
_entity.pdbx_description
1 polymer ?
#
loop_
_entity_poly.entity_id
_entity_poly.type
_entity_poly.pdbx_seq_one_letter_code
_entity_poly.pdbx_strand_id
1 'polypeptide(L)'
;VKGHPIISKDYKETRIRIAFRPQDGLFEVTDAAIERDPEFIPDITELWSGKMGLHRFIETFLSRLETAKGTDLDELERETIADNINKLYNLQSYPFTAMEISSTVDEEQVAEIFVRVNSKGVTLKQADFILTLLSVFWDEGRMQLERFCADCLKPSAVGEGPSPFNHFLEPSPDQLLRVSVGLGFRRASLRQMYAILRGKDPDTREFLDERREQQFEVLKSAQQKVLDLTNWHEFLKVLVRAGFRGKTMITSENTVLYAYVLFLIGRYDYAVNSYELRDIIARWFFMSSLTGRYTNSPESQMEADLGRLRGVRTADDFISILDGIITETLTEDFWNITLPSDLETSSARTPSLYAYYAALNLLDARVLFSSMKVSELLDPALRAKKTAIERHHLFPKEYLRSLGIEDVRDTNQVANYALLEWDDNISISATPPSDYFPKYAKRFRAEPQMWLRMLEHHALPEGWDAMDYFSFLDKRRKLMANVIRAGFSTMESRS
;
A
#
# COMPACT_ATOMS: atom_id res chain seq x y z
N VAL A 1 -7.19 26.11 8.24
CA VAL A 1 -5.95 26.73 8.70
C VAL A 1 -5.50 26.21 10.07
N LYS A 2 -6.39 25.68 10.90
CA LYS A 2 -6.02 25.14 12.24
C LYS A 2 -5.25 23.80 12.20
N GLY A 3 -4.74 23.39 11.06
CA GLY A 3 -4.06 22.12 10.85
C GLY A 3 -5.01 20.92 10.92
N HIS A 4 -4.94 20.05 9.94
CA HIS A 4 -5.72 18.80 9.96
C HIS A 4 -5.02 17.80 10.89
N PRO A 5 -5.71 17.14 11.82
CA PRO A 5 -5.11 16.11 12.63
C PRO A 5 -4.72 14.92 11.75
N ILE A 6 -3.52 14.44 11.94
CA ILE A 6 -3.01 13.22 11.31
C ILE A 6 -2.50 12.25 12.37
N ILE A 7 -2.47 11.00 12.03
CA ILE A 7 -1.88 9.96 12.88
C ILE A 7 -0.41 9.79 12.48
N SER A 8 0.49 10.08 13.43
CA SER A 8 1.93 9.93 13.23
C SER A 8 2.34 8.46 13.09
N LYS A 9 3.59 8.20 12.67
CA LYS A 9 4.16 6.84 12.61
C LYS A 9 4.18 6.13 13.98
N ASP A 10 4.12 6.89 15.06
CA ASP A 10 4.05 6.37 16.44
C ASP A 10 2.60 6.28 16.96
N TYR A 11 1.62 6.27 16.05
CA TYR A 11 0.17 6.22 16.32
C TYR A 11 -0.35 7.35 17.23
N LYS A 12 0.38 8.48 17.32
CA LYS A 12 -0.07 9.67 18.05
C LYS A 12 -0.78 10.61 17.10
N GLU A 13 -1.91 11.13 17.55
CA GLU A 13 -2.56 12.22 16.85
C GLU A 13 -1.67 13.47 16.91
N THR A 14 -1.32 13.99 15.76
CA THR A 14 -0.54 15.21 15.62
C THR A 14 -1.17 16.10 14.57
N ARG A 15 -0.81 17.36 14.54
CA ARG A 15 -1.28 18.31 13.53
C ARG A 15 -0.14 18.62 12.57
N ILE A 16 -0.45 18.62 11.28
CA ILE A 16 0.45 19.18 10.29
C ILE A 16 0.50 20.70 10.55
N ARG A 17 1.68 21.20 10.88
CA ARG A 17 1.94 22.63 10.92
C ARG A 17 2.50 23.04 9.56
N ILE A 18 2.00 24.14 9.02
CA ILE A 18 2.47 24.73 7.78
C ILE A 18 3.34 25.94 8.13
N ALA A 19 4.55 25.90 7.67
CA ALA A 19 5.49 27.01 7.73
C ALA A 19 5.37 27.87 6.47
N PHE A 20 5.73 29.13 6.61
CA PHE A 20 5.74 30.12 5.52
C PHE A 20 7.01 30.94 5.55
N ARG A 21 7.69 31.06 4.42
CA ARG A 21 8.84 31.95 4.22
C ARG A 21 8.39 33.21 3.49
N PRO A 22 8.32 34.37 4.18
CA PRO A 22 7.74 35.57 3.59
C PRO A 22 8.58 36.21 2.47
N GLN A 23 9.88 35.95 2.39
CA GLN A 23 10.76 36.53 1.38
C GLN A 23 10.33 36.13 -0.05
N ASP A 24 9.92 34.91 -0.25
CA ASP A 24 9.56 34.36 -1.57
C ASP A 24 8.16 33.71 -1.61
N GLY A 25 7.43 33.74 -0.50
CA GLY A 25 6.07 33.19 -0.43
C GLY A 25 6.01 31.67 -0.38
N LEU A 26 7.09 30.98 0.01
CA LEU A 26 7.20 29.55 0.07
C LEU A 26 6.44 28.96 1.25
N PHE A 27 5.65 27.89 0.98
CA PHE A 27 5.00 27.09 2.03
C PHE A 27 5.67 25.72 2.13
N GLU A 28 5.95 25.30 3.36
CA GLU A 28 6.50 23.98 3.66
C GLU A 28 5.81 23.37 4.90
N VAL A 29 5.92 22.04 5.02
CA VAL A 29 5.49 21.36 6.26
C VAL A 29 6.58 21.55 7.30
N THR A 30 6.21 22.03 8.48
CA THR A 30 7.15 22.32 9.57
C THR A 30 7.83 21.06 10.06
N ASP A 31 9.15 21.08 10.05
CA ASP A 31 10.02 20.09 10.70
C ASP A 31 10.95 20.76 11.73
N ALA A 32 11.85 19.98 12.34
CA ALA A 32 12.78 20.48 13.35
C ALA A 32 13.84 21.46 12.80
N ALA A 33 14.12 21.44 11.49
CA ALA A 33 15.02 22.36 10.84
C ALA A 33 14.31 23.71 10.61
N ILE A 34 13.15 23.68 9.99
CA ILE A 34 12.30 24.85 9.73
C ILE A 34 11.87 25.55 11.03
N GLU A 35 11.63 24.81 12.11
CA GLU A 35 11.28 25.37 13.41
C GLU A 35 12.38 26.27 14.00
N ARG A 36 13.64 26.05 13.62
CA ARG A 36 14.80 26.83 14.05
C ARG A 36 15.28 27.85 13.01
N ASP A 37 14.73 27.80 11.83
CA ASP A 37 15.11 28.68 10.74
C ASP A 37 14.44 30.06 10.92
N PRO A 38 15.21 31.15 11.11
CA PRO A 38 14.66 32.48 11.30
C PRO A 38 13.96 33.04 10.05
N GLU A 39 14.19 32.48 8.87
CA GLU A 39 13.54 32.89 7.63
C GLU A 39 12.08 32.42 7.53
N PHE A 40 11.68 31.42 8.33
CA PHE A 40 10.33 30.91 8.35
C PHE A 40 9.48 31.41 9.51
N ILE A 41 8.19 31.58 9.25
CA ILE A 41 7.12 31.52 10.27
C ILE A 41 6.80 30.04 10.42
N PRO A 42 7.16 29.38 11.56
CA PRO A 42 7.07 27.93 11.68
C PRO A 42 5.64 27.37 11.68
N ASP A 43 4.66 28.21 12.07
CA ASP A 43 3.24 27.85 12.10
C ASP A 43 2.41 29.06 11.69
N ILE A 44 1.85 29.02 10.48
CA ILE A 44 1.01 30.12 9.97
C ILE A 44 -0.22 30.40 10.84
N THR A 45 -0.64 29.45 11.69
CA THR A 45 -1.80 29.65 12.57
C THR A 45 -1.55 30.69 13.64
N GLU A 46 -0.29 31.02 13.92
CA GLU A 46 0.10 32.08 14.86
C GLU A 46 -0.43 33.44 14.44
N LEU A 47 -0.51 33.73 13.12
CA LEU A 47 -1.05 34.98 12.58
C LEU A 47 -2.49 35.26 13.00
N TRP A 48 -3.28 34.20 13.19
CA TRP A 48 -4.70 34.33 13.55
C TRP A 48 -4.99 33.92 15.01
N SER A 49 -3.96 33.76 15.82
CA SER A 49 -4.10 33.35 17.24
C SER A 49 -4.72 34.43 18.13
N GLY A 50 -4.75 35.67 17.67
CA GLY A 50 -5.20 36.84 18.46
C GLY A 50 -4.23 37.26 19.55
N LYS A 51 -3.07 36.60 19.71
CA LYS A 51 -2.08 36.92 20.74
C LYS A 51 -1.32 38.24 20.46
N MET A 52 -1.20 38.58 19.18
CA MET A 52 -0.44 39.73 18.72
C MET A 52 -1.14 40.37 17.52
N GLY A 53 -1.17 41.71 17.44
CA GLY A 53 -1.68 42.42 16.27
C GLY A 53 -0.73 42.24 15.08
N LEU A 54 -1.28 42.23 13.87
CA LEU A 54 -0.53 41.95 12.63
C LEU A 54 0.71 42.82 12.46
N HIS A 55 0.59 44.12 12.64
CA HIS A 55 1.72 45.07 12.54
C HIS A 55 2.87 44.67 13.48
N ARG A 56 2.55 44.39 14.74
CA ARG A 56 3.55 43.98 15.73
C ARG A 56 4.16 42.61 15.39
N PHE A 57 3.39 41.71 14.78
CA PHE A 57 3.88 40.41 14.31
C PHE A 57 4.93 40.60 13.20
N ILE A 58 4.64 41.45 12.22
CA ILE A 58 5.56 41.78 11.11
C ILE A 58 6.85 42.37 11.69
N GLU A 59 6.79 43.39 12.54
CA GLU A 59 7.97 44.01 13.15
C GLU A 59 8.80 43.00 13.98
N THR A 60 8.14 42.11 14.71
CA THR A 60 8.83 41.05 15.46
C THR A 60 9.54 40.08 14.55
N PHE A 61 8.93 39.70 13.41
CA PHE A 61 9.54 38.82 12.42
C PHE A 61 10.75 39.46 11.76
N LEU A 62 10.63 40.74 11.33
CA LEU A 62 11.72 41.50 10.70
C LEU A 62 12.91 41.63 11.65
N SER A 63 12.69 42.07 12.89
CA SER A 63 13.75 42.22 13.91
C SER A 63 14.46 40.87 14.20
N ARG A 64 13.70 39.76 14.26
CA ARG A 64 14.27 38.44 14.44
C ARG A 64 15.16 38.06 13.26
N LEU A 65 14.73 38.32 12.02
CA LEU A 65 15.44 38.01 10.82
C LEU A 65 16.74 38.84 10.70
N GLU A 66 16.69 40.13 10.98
CA GLU A 66 17.85 41.05 11.02
C GLU A 66 18.88 40.59 12.04
N THR A 67 18.40 40.23 13.23
CA THR A 67 19.27 39.74 14.30
C THR A 67 20.00 38.45 13.88
N ALA A 68 19.29 37.55 13.20
CA ALA A 68 19.87 36.28 12.74
C ALA A 68 20.84 36.46 11.57
N LYS A 69 20.57 37.39 10.66
CA LYS A 69 21.46 37.73 9.53
C LYS A 69 22.67 38.59 9.93
N GLY A 70 22.57 39.28 11.06
CA GLY A 70 23.60 40.23 11.52
C GLY A 70 23.71 41.50 10.67
N THR A 71 22.72 41.75 9.81
CA THR A 71 22.64 42.91 8.92
C THR A 71 21.22 43.41 8.84
N ASP A 72 21.01 44.73 8.72
CA ASP A 72 19.71 45.31 8.47
C ASP A 72 19.21 44.88 7.07
N LEU A 73 17.90 44.61 6.95
CA LEU A 73 17.25 44.38 5.69
C LEU A 73 17.08 45.70 4.92
N ASP A 74 17.20 45.66 3.61
CA ASP A 74 16.89 46.86 2.81
C ASP A 74 15.37 47.14 2.80
N GLU A 75 15.01 48.34 2.37
CA GLU A 75 13.61 48.78 2.42
C GLU A 75 12.68 47.93 1.51
N LEU A 76 13.19 47.47 0.36
CA LEU A 76 12.47 46.63 -0.58
C LEU A 76 12.24 45.22 -0.01
N GLU A 77 13.24 44.66 0.65
CA GLU A 77 13.10 43.34 1.33
C GLU A 77 12.07 43.44 2.48
N ARG A 78 12.12 44.50 3.30
CA ARG A 78 11.16 44.70 4.37
C ARG A 78 9.74 44.85 3.85
N GLU A 79 9.54 45.63 2.79
CA GLU A 79 8.24 45.83 2.14
C GLU A 79 7.71 44.49 1.56
N THR A 80 8.55 43.72 0.86
CA THR A 80 8.20 42.42 0.29
C THR A 80 7.73 41.43 1.35
N ILE A 81 8.48 41.34 2.45
CA ILE A 81 8.14 40.47 3.59
C ILE A 81 6.81 40.91 4.24
N ALA A 82 6.66 42.19 4.47
CA ALA A 82 5.42 42.75 5.08
C ALA A 82 4.21 42.48 4.17
N ASP A 83 4.33 42.71 2.89
CA ASP A 83 3.29 42.47 1.90
C ASP A 83 2.89 40.98 1.83
N ASN A 84 3.85 40.07 1.83
CA ASN A 84 3.56 38.65 1.77
C ASN A 84 2.91 38.15 3.06
N ILE A 85 3.29 38.66 4.23
CA ILE A 85 2.60 38.37 5.50
C ILE A 85 1.19 38.96 5.47
N ASN A 86 0.99 40.19 4.97
CA ASN A 86 -0.32 40.80 4.81
C ASN A 86 -1.24 40.00 3.86
N LYS A 87 -0.72 39.56 2.72
CA LYS A 87 -1.45 38.68 1.78
C LYS A 87 -1.89 37.39 2.49
N LEU A 88 -0.97 36.74 3.21
CA LEU A 88 -1.30 35.55 3.98
C LEU A 88 -2.38 35.80 5.04
N TYR A 89 -2.26 36.88 5.81
CA TYR A 89 -3.25 37.26 6.83
C TYR A 89 -4.63 37.48 6.23
N ASN A 90 -4.70 38.13 5.07
CA ASN A 90 -5.95 38.47 4.38
C ASN A 90 -6.65 37.26 3.75
N LEU A 91 -6.03 36.07 3.71
CA LEU A 91 -6.68 34.83 3.25
C LEU A 91 -7.93 34.49 4.09
N GLN A 92 -8.02 34.95 5.35
CA GLN A 92 -9.24 34.78 6.16
C GLN A 92 -10.47 35.49 5.55
N SER A 93 -10.25 36.54 4.75
CA SER A 93 -11.30 37.31 4.08
C SER A 93 -11.47 36.92 2.61
N TYR A 94 -10.84 35.82 2.18
CA TYR A 94 -10.95 35.35 0.81
C TYR A 94 -12.42 34.97 0.50
N PRO A 95 -13.05 35.56 -0.52
CA PRO A 95 -14.42 35.26 -0.82
C PRO A 95 -14.56 33.89 -1.47
N PHE A 96 -15.34 33.01 -0.88
CA PHE A 96 -15.77 31.77 -1.50
C PHE A 96 -17.13 32.01 -2.16
N THR A 97 -17.20 31.74 -3.46
CA THR A 97 -18.49 31.72 -4.17
C THR A 97 -19.19 30.41 -3.87
N ALA A 98 -20.31 30.45 -3.16
CA ALA A 98 -21.20 29.31 -2.99
C ALA A 98 -22.31 29.38 -4.03
N MET A 99 -22.53 28.32 -4.77
CA MET A 99 -23.67 28.14 -5.66
C MET A 99 -24.67 27.21 -4.97
N GLU A 100 -25.81 27.76 -4.59
CA GLU A 100 -26.91 26.95 -4.06
C GLU A 100 -27.73 26.39 -5.24
N ILE A 101 -27.95 25.09 -5.23
CA ILE A 101 -28.81 24.40 -6.17
C ILE A 101 -30.19 24.29 -5.52
N SER A 102 -31.23 24.69 -6.23
CA SER A 102 -32.63 24.60 -5.76
C SER A 102 -32.98 23.18 -5.34
N SER A 103 -33.74 23.03 -4.26
CA SER A 103 -34.29 21.74 -3.81
C SER A 103 -35.25 21.10 -4.81
N THR A 104 -35.69 21.87 -5.86
CA THR A 104 -36.56 21.38 -6.93
C THR A 104 -35.79 20.74 -8.09
N VAL A 105 -34.46 20.86 -8.10
CA VAL A 105 -33.63 20.24 -9.13
C VAL A 105 -33.46 18.75 -8.76
N ASP A 106 -33.67 17.88 -9.76
CA ASP A 106 -33.52 16.45 -9.55
C ASP A 106 -32.05 16.07 -9.32
N GLU A 107 -31.82 14.90 -8.71
CA GLU A 107 -30.50 14.44 -8.33
C GLU A 107 -29.56 14.22 -9.51
N GLU A 108 -30.09 13.93 -10.72
CA GLU A 108 -29.29 13.74 -11.92
C GLU A 108 -28.72 15.07 -12.40
N GLN A 109 -29.53 16.11 -12.37
CA GLN A 109 -29.13 17.48 -12.70
C GLN A 109 -28.10 17.99 -11.65
N VAL A 110 -28.31 17.69 -10.36
CA VAL A 110 -27.34 18.02 -9.31
C VAL A 110 -26.01 17.32 -9.59
N ALA A 111 -26.02 16.03 -9.88
CA ALA A 111 -24.82 15.27 -10.21
C ALA A 111 -24.12 15.82 -11.48
N GLU A 112 -24.89 16.18 -12.52
CA GLU A 112 -24.35 16.77 -13.75
C GLU A 112 -23.71 18.14 -13.49
N ILE A 113 -24.37 19.00 -12.71
CA ILE A 113 -23.84 20.31 -12.30
C ILE A 113 -22.53 20.11 -11.52
N PHE A 114 -22.51 19.18 -10.58
CA PHE A 114 -21.34 18.88 -9.77
C PHE A 114 -20.16 18.38 -10.64
N VAL A 115 -20.41 17.52 -11.63
CA VAL A 115 -19.40 17.09 -12.61
C VAL A 115 -18.87 18.27 -13.40
N ARG A 116 -19.75 19.15 -13.91
CA ARG A 116 -19.35 20.32 -14.71
C ARG A 116 -18.53 21.33 -13.91
N VAL A 117 -18.93 21.60 -12.68
CA VAL A 117 -18.19 22.51 -11.77
C VAL A 117 -16.80 21.96 -11.47
N ASN A 118 -16.68 20.67 -11.24
CA ASN A 118 -15.40 20.04 -10.91
C ASN A 118 -14.56 19.64 -12.14
N SER A 119 -15.09 19.74 -13.35
CA SER A 119 -14.37 19.38 -14.58
C SER A 119 -13.13 20.22 -14.86
N LYS A 120 -13.03 21.40 -14.26
CA LYS A 120 -11.85 22.29 -14.31
C LYS A 120 -10.95 22.22 -13.06
N GLY A 121 -11.29 21.36 -12.10
CA GLY A 121 -10.56 21.14 -10.84
C GLY A 121 -10.03 19.70 -10.73
N VAL A 122 -10.06 19.16 -9.50
CA VAL A 122 -9.71 17.75 -9.26
C VAL A 122 -10.79 16.86 -9.89
N THR A 123 -10.39 15.96 -10.80
CA THR A 123 -11.31 15.01 -11.42
C THR A 123 -11.91 14.09 -10.37
N LEU A 124 -13.22 14.14 -10.18
CA LEU A 124 -13.92 13.25 -9.26
C LEU A 124 -13.85 11.80 -9.76
N LYS A 125 -13.53 10.90 -8.84
CA LYS A 125 -13.57 9.47 -9.10
C LYS A 125 -15.02 8.98 -9.09
N GLN A 126 -15.30 7.88 -9.78
CA GLN A 126 -16.63 7.26 -9.77
C GLN A 126 -17.09 6.88 -8.35
N ALA A 127 -16.17 6.54 -7.47
CA ALA A 127 -16.47 6.28 -6.08
C ALA A 127 -17.04 7.48 -5.34
N ASP A 128 -16.56 8.70 -5.65
CA ASP A 128 -17.01 9.93 -4.99
C ASP A 128 -18.50 10.19 -5.27
N PHE A 129 -18.97 9.86 -6.49
CA PHE A 129 -20.41 9.96 -6.82
C PHE A 129 -21.25 8.98 -6.01
N ILE A 130 -20.77 7.75 -5.81
CA ILE A 130 -21.51 6.76 -5.02
C ILE A 130 -21.47 7.13 -3.53
N LEU A 131 -20.34 7.62 -3.01
CA LEU A 131 -20.25 8.11 -1.63
C LEU A 131 -21.16 9.33 -1.39
N THR A 132 -21.32 10.21 -2.40
CA THR A 132 -22.28 11.30 -2.34
C THR A 132 -23.71 10.76 -2.35
N LEU A 133 -24.03 9.76 -3.17
CA LEU A 133 -25.32 9.10 -3.18
C LEU A 133 -25.66 8.45 -1.83
N LEU A 134 -24.66 7.82 -1.20
CA LEU A 134 -24.79 7.31 0.17
C LEU A 134 -25.12 8.42 1.17
N SER A 135 -24.51 9.61 1.04
CA SER A 135 -24.79 10.72 1.95
C SER A 135 -26.25 11.19 1.87
N VAL A 136 -26.90 11.00 0.72
CA VAL A 136 -28.30 11.39 0.51
C VAL A 136 -29.28 10.30 0.99
N PHE A 137 -29.01 9.04 0.64
CA PHE A 137 -29.99 7.96 0.84
C PHE A 137 -29.61 7.02 2.01
N TRP A 138 -28.37 7.01 2.45
CA TRP A 138 -27.88 6.15 3.54
C TRP A 138 -26.57 6.70 4.16
N ASP A 139 -26.65 7.88 4.77
CA ASP A 139 -25.48 8.57 5.36
C ASP A 139 -24.78 7.73 6.44
N GLU A 140 -25.54 6.94 7.21
CA GLU A 140 -24.97 6.03 8.20
C GLU A 140 -23.98 5.04 7.56
N GLY A 141 -24.29 4.53 6.35
CA GLY A 141 -23.39 3.61 5.65
C GLY A 141 -22.08 4.26 5.22
N ARG A 142 -22.12 5.52 4.81
CA ARG A 142 -20.92 6.32 4.54
C ARG A 142 -20.07 6.49 5.80
N MET A 143 -20.72 6.91 6.90
CA MET A 143 -20.05 7.11 8.18
C MET A 143 -19.42 5.82 8.73
N GLN A 144 -20.06 4.66 8.53
CA GLN A 144 -19.51 3.35 8.90
C GLN A 144 -18.22 3.05 8.14
N LEU A 145 -18.19 3.29 6.81
CA LEU A 145 -16.98 3.13 5.99
C LEU A 145 -15.84 4.04 6.48
N GLU A 146 -16.14 5.33 6.70
CA GLU A 146 -15.15 6.31 7.15
C GLU A 146 -14.59 5.95 8.54
N ARG A 147 -15.44 5.53 9.48
CA ARG A 147 -15.02 5.09 10.81
C ARG A 147 -14.14 3.86 10.75
N PHE A 148 -14.56 2.83 10.01
CA PHE A 148 -13.77 1.61 9.86
C PHE A 148 -12.38 1.92 9.29
N CYS A 149 -12.29 2.76 8.26
CA CYS A 149 -11.02 3.19 7.69
C CYS A 149 -10.16 3.97 8.70
N ALA A 150 -10.75 4.86 9.48
CA ALA A 150 -10.04 5.59 10.53
C ALA A 150 -9.52 4.64 11.62
N ASP A 151 -10.30 3.64 12.01
CA ASP A 151 -9.93 2.64 13.00
C ASP A 151 -8.84 1.66 12.48
N CYS A 152 -8.69 1.50 11.16
CA CYS A 152 -7.57 0.75 10.57
C CYS A 152 -6.20 1.44 10.77
N LEU A 153 -6.15 2.75 11.03
CA LEU A 153 -4.92 3.52 11.08
C LEU A 153 -4.15 3.41 12.40
N LYS A 154 -4.82 3.00 13.47
CA LYS A 154 -4.20 2.93 14.81
C LYS A 154 -4.66 1.67 15.55
N PRO A 155 -3.77 1.05 16.33
CA PRO A 155 -4.17 -0.05 17.21
C PRO A 155 -5.18 0.42 18.25
N SER A 156 -6.05 -0.49 18.70
CA SER A 156 -6.94 -0.22 19.83
C SER A 156 -6.15 0.14 21.09
N ALA A 157 -6.67 1.07 21.87
CA ALA A 157 -6.16 1.29 23.21
C ALA A 157 -6.48 0.09 24.12
N VAL A 158 -5.71 -0.07 25.19
CA VAL A 158 -5.91 -1.16 26.16
C VAL A 158 -7.31 -1.05 26.76
N GLY A 159 -8.13 -2.06 26.54
CA GLY A 159 -9.53 -2.12 27.02
C GLY A 159 -10.60 -1.69 26.03
N GLU A 160 -10.26 -1.26 24.82
CA GLU A 160 -11.23 -0.80 23.78
C GLU A 160 -11.75 -1.95 22.88
N GLY A 161 -11.43 -3.19 23.14
CA GLY A 161 -11.91 -4.30 22.31
C GLY A 161 -11.22 -4.41 20.93
N PRO A 162 -11.69 -5.33 20.05
CA PRO A 162 -11.07 -5.56 18.75
C PRO A 162 -11.29 -4.39 17.79
N SER A 163 -10.26 -4.06 16.99
CA SER A 163 -10.32 -3.05 15.93
C SER A 163 -9.88 -3.63 14.59
N PRO A 164 -10.18 -2.95 13.46
CA PRO A 164 -9.75 -3.39 12.15
C PRO A 164 -8.27 -3.10 11.86
N PHE A 165 -7.54 -2.58 12.83
CA PHE A 165 -6.11 -2.27 12.67
C PHE A 165 -5.31 -3.48 12.21
N ASN A 166 -4.39 -3.26 11.25
CA ASN A 166 -3.55 -4.28 10.69
C ASN A 166 -2.27 -3.67 10.07
N HIS A 167 -1.32 -4.53 9.72
CA HIS A 167 -0.06 -4.11 9.10
C HIS A 167 -0.02 -4.28 7.57
N PHE A 168 -1.12 -4.68 6.91
CA PHE A 168 -1.16 -4.96 5.48
C PHE A 168 -1.75 -3.83 4.65
N LEU A 169 -2.82 -3.21 5.12
CA LEU A 169 -3.63 -2.27 4.35
C LEU A 169 -4.22 -1.19 5.26
N GLU A 170 -4.16 0.04 4.80
CA GLU A 170 -4.88 1.18 5.35
C GLU A 170 -5.96 1.60 4.34
N PRO A 171 -7.11 0.94 4.36
CA PRO A 171 -8.10 1.11 3.30
C PRO A 171 -8.73 2.50 3.36
N SER A 172 -9.10 3.02 2.19
CA SER A 172 -9.96 4.20 2.05
C SER A 172 -11.43 3.80 1.90
N PRO A 173 -12.38 4.72 2.18
CA PRO A 173 -13.81 4.44 2.03
C PRO A 173 -14.20 3.94 0.64
N ASP A 174 -13.60 4.50 -0.42
CA ASP A 174 -13.83 4.07 -1.80
C ASP A 174 -13.34 2.64 -2.07
N GLN A 175 -12.27 2.20 -1.42
CA GLN A 175 -11.75 0.84 -1.53
C GLN A 175 -12.71 -0.17 -0.86
N LEU A 176 -13.20 0.10 0.35
CA LEU A 176 -14.16 -0.78 1.02
C LEU A 176 -15.53 -0.77 0.34
N LEU A 177 -15.94 0.37 -0.23
CA LEU A 177 -17.12 0.44 -1.10
C LEU A 177 -16.96 -0.49 -2.31
N ARG A 178 -15.80 -0.54 -2.97
CA ARG A 178 -15.51 -1.48 -4.07
C ARG A 178 -15.65 -2.93 -3.65
N VAL A 179 -15.18 -3.28 -2.44
CA VAL A 179 -15.37 -4.63 -1.89
C VAL A 179 -16.86 -4.94 -1.69
N SER A 180 -17.64 -3.98 -1.15
CA SER A 180 -19.07 -4.12 -0.94
C SER A 180 -19.83 -4.30 -2.25
N VAL A 181 -19.46 -3.54 -3.29
CA VAL A 181 -20.01 -3.67 -4.65
C VAL A 181 -19.62 -5.02 -5.27
N GLY A 182 -18.38 -5.44 -5.11
CA GLY A 182 -17.89 -6.74 -5.60
C GLY A 182 -18.67 -7.92 -4.99
N LEU A 183 -18.92 -7.85 -3.69
CA LEU A 183 -19.70 -8.88 -2.97
C LEU A 183 -21.18 -8.83 -3.32
N GLY A 184 -21.81 -7.65 -3.26
CA GLY A 184 -23.27 -7.54 -3.41
C GLY A 184 -23.76 -7.69 -4.84
N PHE A 185 -22.99 -7.16 -5.82
CA PHE A 185 -23.45 -7.03 -7.21
C PHE A 185 -22.62 -7.84 -8.21
N ARG A 186 -21.55 -8.49 -7.78
CA ARG A 186 -20.60 -9.18 -8.68
C ARG A 186 -20.05 -8.24 -9.76
N ARG A 187 -19.73 -7.01 -9.36
CA ARG A 187 -19.18 -5.96 -10.22
C ARG A 187 -17.90 -5.38 -9.63
N ALA A 188 -16.95 -5.05 -10.48
CA ALA A 188 -15.74 -4.32 -10.10
C ALA A 188 -15.79 -2.86 -10.57
N SER A 189 -16.47 -2.61 -11.70
CA SER A 189 -16.59 -1.27 -12.25
C SER A 189 -17.68 -0.44 -11.54
N LEU A 190 -17.24 0.63 -10.89
CA LEU A 190 -18.14 1.54 -10.18
C LEU A 190 -18.97 2.43 -11.15
N ARG A 191 -18.56 2.55 -12.41
CA ARG A 191 -19.26 3.41 -13.39
C ARG A 191 -20.72 2.99 -13.60
N GLN A 192 -20.98 1.69 -13.66
CA GLN A 192 -22.34 1.17 -13.83
C GLN A 192 -23.13 1.18 -12.51
N MET A 193 -22.41 1.11 -11.38
CA MET A 193 -23.05 1.02 -10.07
C MET A 193 -23.82 2.28 -9.68
N TYR A 194 -23.37 3.46 -10.10
CA TYR A 194 -24.10 4.70 -9.84
C TYR A 194 -25.53 4.64 -10.40
N ALA A 195 -25.70 4.20 -11.65
CA ALA A 195 -27.02 4.06 -12.27
C ALA A 195 -27.87 2.97 -11.60
N ILE A 196 -27.26 1.84 -11.24
CA ILE A 196 -27.94 0.73 -10.54
C ILE A 196 -28.44 1.20 -9.16
N LEU A 197 -27.61 1.83 -8.37
CA LEU A 197 -27.97 2.33 -7.03
C LEU A 197 -29.00 3.46 -7.08
N ARG A 198 -29.10 4.20 -8.17
CA ARG A 198 -30.20 5.14 -8.40
C ARG A 198 -31.51 4.47 -8.78
N GLY A 199 -31.55 3.16 -8.93
CA GLY A 199 -32.74 2.40 -9.28
C GLY A 199 -33.06 2.43 -10.77
N LYS A 200 -32.06 2.59 -11.66
CA LYS A 200 -32.29 2.56 -13.11
C LYS A 200 -32.87 1.22 -13.55
N ASP A 201 -34.00 1.25 -14.17
CA ASP A 201 -34.64 0.12 -14.83
C ASP A 201 -33.88 -0.24 -16.11
N PRO A 202 -33.46 -1.51 -16.34
CA PRO A 202 -32.73 -1.88 -17.55
C PRO A 202 -33.57 -1.83 -18.83
N ASP A 203 -34.89 -2.03 -18.71
CA ASP A 203 -35.81 -2.12 -19.84
C ASP A 203 -36.37 -0.74 -20.24
N THR A 204 -36.95 -0.01 -19.28
CA THR A 204 -37.52 1.31 -19.49
C THR A 204 -36.49 2.44 -19.44
N ARG A 205 -35.32 2.21 -18.80
CA ARG A 205 -34.29 3.19 -18.51
C ARG A 205 -34.72 4.31 -17.55
N GLU A 206 -35.89 4.22 -16.95
CA GLU A 206 -36.38 5.12 -15.93
C GLU A 206 -35.76 4.83 -14.56
N PHE A 207 -35.75 5.82 -13.67
CA PHE A 207 -35.31 5.66 -12.30
C PHE A 207 -36.52 5.43 -11.39
N LEU A 208 -36.53 4.30 -10.67
CA LEU A 208 -37.62 3.86 -9.82
C LEU A 208 -37.15 3.80 -8.37
N ASP A 209 -37.87 4.50 -7.48
CA ASP A 209 -37.55 4.55 -6.03
C ASP A 209 -37.55 3.17 -5.40
N GLU A 210 -38.53 2.34 -5.72
CA GLU A 210 -38.61 0.96 -5.20
C GLU A 210 -37.37 0.12 -5.59
N ARG A 211 -36.89 0.27 -6.82
CA ARG A 211 -35.65 -0.37 -7.26
C ARG A 211 -34.43 0.18 -6.53
N ARG A 212 -34.36 1.50 -6.33
CA ARG A 212 -33.29 2.11 -5.55
C ARG A 212 -33.22 1.51 -4.16
N GLU A 213 -34.37 1.42 -3.45
CA GLU A 213 -34.43 0.84 -2.11
C GLU A 213 -33.94 -0.63 -2.11
N GLN A 214 -34.37 -1.44 -3.06
CA GLN A 214 -33.92 -2.82 -3.21
C GLN A 214 -32.38 -2.90 -3.41
N GLN A 215 -31.80 -2.05 -4.26
CA GLN A 215 -30.36 -2.04 -4.51
C GLN A 215 -29.58 -1.56 -3.29
N PHE A 216 -30.13 -0.60 -2.54
CA PHE A 216 -29.52 -0.18 -1.28
C PHE A 216 -29.54 -1.30 -0.23
N GLU A 217 -30.60 -2.11 -0.13
CA GLU A 217 -30.63 -3.26 0.79
C GLU A 217 -29.56 -4.30 0.42
N VAL A 218 -29.31 -4.55 -0.86
CA VAL A 218 -28.20 -5.40 -1.31
C VAL A 218 -26.86 -4.81 -0.88
N LEU A 219 -26.66 -3.51 -1.06
CA LEU A 219 -25.43 -2.83 -0.67
C LEU A 219 -25.22 -2.87 0.86
N LYS A 220 -26.26 -2.59 1.64
CA LYS A 220 -26.23 -2.63 3.12
C LYS A 220 -25.82 -4.02 3.63
N SER A 221 -26.46 -5.05 3.12
CA SER A 221 -26.14 -6.44 3.48
C SER A 221 -24.69 -6.80 3.12
N ALA A 222 -24.20 -6.38 1.96
CA ALA A 222 -22.83 -6.60 1.57
C ALA A 222 -21.84 -5.82 2.46
N GLN A 223 -22.10 -4.54 2.71
CA GLN A 223 -21.23 -3.69 3.54
C GLN A 223 -21.13 -4.22 4.98
N GLN A 224 -22.21 -4.68 5.58
CA GLN A 224 -22.17 -5.30 6.90
C GLN A 224 -21.19 -6.47 6.97
N LYS A 225 -21.18 -7.33 5.93
CA LYS A 225 -20.25 -8.47 5.83
C LYS A 225 -18.79 -8.00 5.60
N VAL A 226 -18.60 -6.93 4.82
CA VAL A 226 -17.27 -6.35 4.53
C VAL A 226 -16.68 -5.72 5.80
N LEU A 227 -17.49 -5.02 6.60
CA LEU A 227 -17.04 -4.34 7.81
C LEU A 227 -17.06 -5.24 9.06
N ASP A 228 -17.47 -6.50 8.94
CA ASP A 228 -17.43 -7.47 10.03
C ASP A 228 -15.97 -7.79 10.41
N LEU A 229 -15.61 -7.51 11.67
CA LEU A 229 -14.24 -7.68 12.16
C LEU A 229 -13.77 -9.14 12.11
N THR A 230 -14.68 -10.12 12.27
CA THR A 230 -14.33 -11.53 12.16
C THR A 230 -13.91 -11.86 10.74
N ASN A 231 -14.69 -11.41 9.74
CA ASN A 231 -14.35 -11.58 8.33
C ASN A 231 -13.02 -10.91 8.00
N TRP A 232 -12.85 -9.67 8.46
CA TRP A 232 -11.64 -8.90 8.21
C TRP A 232 -10.40 -9.60 8.76
N HIS A 233 -10.41 -9.99 10.03
CA HIS A 233 -9.26 -10.66 10.66
C HIS A 233 -9.01 -12.07 10.10
N GLU A 234 -10.06 -12.84 9.79
CA GLU A 234 -9.89 -14.15 9.13
C GLU A 234 -9.27 -14.01 7.74
N PHE A 235 -9.67 -12.99 6.99
CA PHE A 235 -9.04 -12.70 5.70
C PHE A 235 -7.58 -12.26 5.86
N LEU A 236 -7.23 -11.41 6.81
CA LEU A 236 -5.84 -11.00 7.03
C LEU A 236 -4.92 -12.18 7.35
N LYS A 237 -5.44 -13.22 8.05
CA LYS A 237 -4.70 -14.48 8.26
C LYS A 237 -4.39 -15.22 6.95
N VAL A 238 -5.22 -15.05 5.91
CA VAL A 238 -4.97 -15.62 4.58
C VAL A 238 -3.71 -15.02 3.96
N LEU A 239 -3.48 -13.70 4.14
CA LEU A 239 -2.27 -13.03 3.64
C LEU A 239 -1.01 -13.57 4.33
N VAL A 240 -1.10 -13.79 5.65
CA VAL A 240 -0.02 -14.43 6.43
C VAL A 240 0.24 -15.86 5.94
N ARG A 241 -0.83 -16.63 5.67
CA ARG A 241 -0.74 -17.99 5.13
C ARG A 241 -0.11 -18.03 3.75
N ALA A 242 -0.29 -17.00 2.92
CA ALA A 242 0.39 -16.82 1.64
C ALA A 242 1.87 -16.36 1.78
N GLY A 243 2.40 -16.27 2.98
CA GLY A 243 3.79 -15.90 3.26
C GLY A 243 4.07 -14.40 3.37
N PHE A 244 3.07 -13.54 3.19
CA PHE A 244 3.23 -12.08 3.32
C PHE A 244 3.22 -11.65 4.78
N ARG A 245 3.94 -10.56 5.12
CA ARG A 245 4.08 -10.10 6.51
C ARG A 245 3.65 -8.67 6.75
N GLY A 246 3.38 -7.88 5.71
CA GLY A 246 2.90 -6.52 5.90
C GLY A 246 2.88 -5.69 4.62
N LYS A 247 2.46 -4.44 4.73
CA LYS A 247 2.26 -3.47 3.65
C LYS A 247 3.49 -3.30 2.75
N THR A 248 4.69 -3.45 3.32
CA THR A 248 5.94 -3.33 2.55
C THR A 248 6.14 -4.42 1.49
N MET A 249 5.42 -5.54 1.60
CA MET A 249 5.43 -6.62 0.63
C MET A 249 4.26 -6.55 -0.36
N ILE A 250 3.34 -5.60 -0.20
CA ILE A 250 2.18 -5.41 -1.07
C ILE A 250 2.54 -4.41 -2.18
N THR A 251 2.51 -4.86 -3.43
CA THR A 251 2.77 -4.01 -4.60
C THR A 251 1.51 -3.34 -5.13
N SER A 252 0.34 -3.96 -4.93
CA SER A 252 -0.96 -3.45 -5.34
C SER A 252 -2.01 -3.74 -4.27
N GLU A 253 -2.59 -2.69 -3.70
CA GLU A 253 -3.68 -2.81 -2.73
C GLU A 253 -4.93 -3.46 -3.36
N ASN A 254 -5.16 -3.28 -4.67
CA ASN A 254 -6.25 -3.95 -5.38
C ASN A 254 -6.17 -5.48 -5.28
N THR A 255 -4.96 -6.05 -5.24
CA THR A 255 -4.78 -7.50 -5.06
C THR A 255 -5.34 -7.96 -3.71
N VAL A 256 -5.14 -7.18 -2.65
CA VAL A 256 -5.69 -7.45 -1.32
C VAL A 256 -7.22 -7.32 -1.34
N LEU A 257 -7.74 -6.21 -1.89
CA LEU A 257 -9.17 -5.92 -1.92
C LEU A 257 -9.95 -6.97 -2.71
N TYR A 258 -9.46 -7.36 -3.88
CA TYR A 258 -10.16 -8.34 -4.71
C TYR A 258 -10.03 -9.77 -4.18
N ALA A 259 -8.93 -10.11 -3.52
CA ALA A 259 -8.84 -11.37 -2.78
C ALA A 259 -9.86 -11.38 -1.61
N TYR A 260 -10.09 -10.23 -0.96
CA TYR A 260 -11.12 -10.11 0.08
C TYR A 260 -12.54 -10.30 -0.50
N VAL A 261 -12.83 -9.72 -1.67
CA VAL A 261 -14.11 -9.99 -2.37
C VAL A 261 -14.32 -11.48 -2.59
N LEU A 262 -13.33 -12.19 -3.13
CA LEU A 262 -13.42 -13.63 -3.39
C LEU A 262 -13.55 -14.44 -2.09
N PHE A 263 -12.84 -14.05 -1.03
CA PHE A 263 -12.99 -14.67 0.30
C PHE A 263 -14.42 -14.56 0.82
N LEU A 264 -15.03 -13.37 0.74
CA LEU A 264 -16.40 -13.15 1.19
C LEU A 264 -17.41 -13.90 0.32
N ILE A 265 -17.22 -13.94 -0.99
CA ILE A 265 -18.04 -14.72 -1.93
C ILE A 265 -17.99 -16.21 -1.56
N GLY A 266 -16.81 -16.78 -1.42
CA GLY A 266 -16.66 -18.18 -1.03
C GLY A 266 -17.33 -18.51 0.30
N ARG A 267 -17.20 -17.60 1.27
CA ARG A 267 -17.77 -17.77 2.60
C ARG A 267 -19.31 -17.71 2.62
N TYR A 268 -19.89 -16.69 1.97
CA TYR A 268 -21.32 -16.38 2.14
C TYR A 268 -22.21 -16.95 1.05
N ASP A 269 -21.73 -17.07 -0.18
CA ASP A 269 -22.57 -17.53 -1.28
C ASP A 269 -22.42 -19.02 -1.55
N TYR A 270 -21.22 -19.56 -1.33
CA TYR A 270 -20.92 -20.96 -1.57
C TYR A 270 -20.68 -21.76 -0.28
N ALA A 271 -20.67 -21.12 0.89
CA ALA A 271 -20.43 -21.74 2.20
C ALA A 271 -19.20 -22.68 2.21
N VAL A 272 -18.13 -22.25 1.52
CA VAL A 272 -16.88 -23.02 1.46
C VAL A 272 -16.33 -23.24 2.86
N ASN A 273 -15.84 -24.45 3.13
CA ASN A 273 -15.22 -24.78 4.42
C ASN A 273 -14.09 -23.79 4.74
N SER A 274 -13.98 -23.37 5.99
CA SER A 274 -13.03 -22.31 6.41
C SER A 274 -11.56 -22.65 6.14
N TYR A 275 -11.18 -23.92 6.15
CA TYR A 275 -9.81 -24.35 5.86
C TYR A 275 -9.53 -24.28 4.35
N GLU A 276 -10.41 -24.89 3.55
CA GLU A 276 -10.32 -24.88 2.09
C GLU A 276 -10.38 -23.45 1.53
N LEU A 277 -11.28 -22.62 2.08
CA LEU A 277 -11.37 -21.21 1.69
C LEU A 277 -10.07 -20.47 1.94
N ARG A 278 -9.47 -20.64 3.13
CA ARG A 278 -8.18 -20.01 3.44
C ARG A 278 -7.09 -20.48 2.51
N ASP A 279 -7.08 -21.74 2.12
CA ASP A 279 -6.05 -22.32 1.26
C ASP A 279 -6.17 -21.84 -0.18
N ILE A 280 -7.37 -21.92 -0.75
CA ILE A 280 -7.57 -21.46 -2.14
C ILE A 280 -7.35 -19.94 -2.27
N ILE A 281 -7.81 -19.13 -1.30
CA ILE A 281 -7.59 -17.68 -1.35
C ILE A 281 -6.13 -17.31 -1.08
N ALA A 282 -5.39 -18.06 -0.27
CA ALA A 282 -3.94 -17.84 -0.10
C ALA A 282 -3.16 -18.11 -1.40
N ARG A 283 -3.47 -19.21 -2.10
CA ARG A 283 -2.89 -19.52 -3.42
C ARG A 283 -3.28 -18.48 -4.46
N TRP A 284 -4.55 -18.05 -4.48
CA TRP A 284 -5.02 -16.97 -5.34
C TRP A 284 -4.28 -15.66 -5.09
N PHE A 285 -4.15 -15.27 -3.81
CA PHE A 285 -3.46 -14.03 -3.43
C PHE A 285 -1.99 -14.06 -3.80
N PHE A 286 -1.31 -15.20 -3.58
CA PHE A 286 0.09 -15.37 -3.99
C PHE A 286 0.25 -15.25 -5.50
N MET A 287 -0.53 -15.99 -6.27
CA MET A 287 -0.53 -15.93 -7.75
C MET A 287 -0.80 -14.51 -8.25
N SER A 288 -1.86 -13.87 -7.76
CA SER A 288 -2.25 -12.52 -8.17
C SER A 288 -1.19 -11.46 -7.82
N SER A 289 -0.51 -11.62 -6.67
CA SER A 289 0.59 -10.75 -6.25
C SER A 289 1.82 -10.96 -7.12
N LEU A 290 2.21 -12.22 -7.40
CA LEU A 290 3.37 -12.59 -8.20
C LEU A 290 3.25 -12.09 -9.64
N THR A 291 2.08 -12.25 -10.24
CA THR A 291 1.84 -11.91 -11.66
C THR A 291 1.41 -10.45 -11.87
N GLY A 292 1.21 -9.68 -10.80
CA GLY A 292 0.69 -8.31 -10.90
C GLY A 292 -0.71 -8.25 -11.54
N ARG A 293 -1.55 -9.30 -11.34
CA ARG A 293 -2.85 -9.49 -12.00
C ARG A 293 -3.76 -8.27 -11.97
N TYR A 294 -3.73 -7.50 -10.90
CA TYR A 294 -4.60 -6.32 -10.70
C TYR A 294 -3.82 -4.99 -10.74
N THR A 295 -2.77 -4.91 -11.57
CA THR A 295 -1.93 -3.70 -11.64
C THR A 295 -2.35 -2.75 -12.77
N ASN A 296 -2.46 -3.23 -14.00
CA ASN A 296 -2.66 -2.36 -15.17
C ASN A 296 -4.13 -2.00 -15.45
N SER A 297 -5.04 -2.96 -15.31
CA SER A 297 -6.48 -2.78 -15.56
C SER A 297 -7.29 -3.52 -14.50
N PRO A 298 -7.20 -3.10 -13.23
CA PRO A 298 -7.72 -3.88 -12.11
C PRO A 298 -9.22 -4.15 -12.18
N GLU A 299 -10.03 -3.14 -12.58
CA GLU A 299 -11.49 -3.32 -12.69
C GLU A 299 -11.86 -4.32 -13.80
N SER A 300 -11.23 -4.20 -14.98
CA SER A 300 -11.52 -5.10 -16.10
C SER A 300 -11.11 -6.55 -15.78
N GLN A 301 -9.95 -6.72 -15.14
CA GLN A 301 -9.48 -8.05 -14.74
C GLN A 301 -10.40 -8.67 -13.68
N MET A 302 -10.83 -7.89 -12.69
CA MET A 302 -11.74 -8.39 -11.67
C MET A 302 -13.14 -8.67 -12.23
N GLU A 303 -13.65 -7.86 -13.19
CA GLU A 303 -14.90 -8.17 -13.90
C GLU A 303 -14.81 -9.52 -14.64
N ALA A 304 -13.66 -9.79 -15.27
CA ALA A 304 -13.42 -11.06 -15.94
C ALA A 304 -13.40 -12.23 -14.94
N ASP A 305 -12.71 -12.06 -13.80
CA ASP A 305 -12.61 -13.08 -12.75
C ASP A 305 -13.98 -13.36 -12.11
N LEU A 306 -14.76 -12.32 -11.79
CA LEU A 306 -16.12 -12.46 -11.31
C LEU A 306 -17.05 -13.10 -12.37
N GLY A 307 -16.79 -12.79 -13.65
CA GLY A 307 -17.48 -13.41 -14.78
C GLY A 307 -17.30 -14.92 -14.86
N ARG A 308 -16.13 -15.44 -14.50
CA ARG A 308 -15.83 -16.89 -14.44
C ARG A 308 -16.67 -17.61 -13.35
N LEU A 309 -17.11 -16.87 -12.33
CA LEU A 309 -17.96 -17.44 -11.27
C LEU A 309 -19.46 -17.50 -11.65
N ARG A 310 -19.83 -17.05 -12.85
CA ARG A 310 -21.22 -17.16 -13.32
C ARG A 310 -21.59 -18.62 -13.53
N GLY A 311 -22.68 -19.05 -12.93
CA GLY A 311 -23.15 -20.44 -13.01
C GLY A 311 -22.56 -21.39 -11.97
N VAL A 312 -21.60 -20.97 -11.16
CA VAL A 312 -21.11 -21.71 -9.99
C VAL A 312 -22.25 -21.88 -9.00
N ARG A 313 -22.39 -23.08 -8.44
CA ARG A 313 -23.48 -23.42 -7.51
C ARG A 313 -23.02 -24.06 -6.20
N THR A 314 -21.83 -24.66 -6.21
CA THR A 314 -21.30 -25.41 -5.06
C THR A 314 -19.95 -24.85 -4.61
N ALA A 315 -19.53 -25.22 -3.40
CA ALA A 315 -18.21 -24.91 -2.87
C ALA A 315 -17.10 -25.52 -3.75
N ASP A 316 -17.28 -26.74 -4.19
CA ASP A 316 -16.31 -27.45 -5.04
C ASP A 316 -16.14 -26.80 -6.41
N ASP A 317 -17.25 -26.34 -7.03
CA ASP A 317 -17.18 -25.59 -8.29
C ASP A 317 -16.41 -24.27 -8.10
N PHE A 318 -16.66 -23.55 -7.00
CA PHE A 318 -15.96 -22.31 -6.69
C PHE A 318 -14.44 -22.51 -6.56
N ILE A 319 -14.05 -23.53 -5.77
CA ILE A 319 -12.64 -23.89 -5.58
C ILE A 319 -12.02 -24.30 -6.93
N SER A 320 -12.69 -25.16 -7.69
CA SER A 320 -12.19 -25.67 -8.97
C SER A 320 -11.97 -24.56 -9.99
N ILE A 321 -12.85 -23.56 -10.04
CA ILE A 321 -12.67 -22.42 -10.97
C ILE A 321 -11.47 -21.57 -10.57
N LEU A 322 -11.31 -21.25 -9.29
CA LEU A 322 -10.16 -20.47 -8.83
C LEU A 322 -8.85 -21.24 -9.06
N ASP A 323 -8.86 -22.53 -8.78
CA ASP A 323 -7.69 -23.40 -8.99
C ASP A 323 -7.34 -23.55 -10.47
N GLY A 324 -8.36 -23.68 -11.33
CA GLY A 324 -8.19 -23.66 -12.78
C GLY A 324 -7.52 -22.37 -13.27
N ILE A 325 -7.96 -21.20 -12.79
CA ILE A 325 -7.36 -19.92 -13.17
C ILE A 325 -5.90 -19.82 -12.67
N ILE A 326 -5.62 -20.31 -11.46
CA ILE A 326 -4.26 -20.34 -10.92
C ILE A 326 -3.37 -21.20 -11.83
N THR A 327 -3.82 -22.40 -12.20
CA THR A 327 -3.08 -23.34 -13.06
C THR A 327 -2.89 -22.79 -14.47
N GLU A 328 -3.92 -22.16 -15.05
CA GLU A 328 -3.86 -21.50 -16.36
C GLU A 328 -2.86 -20.31 -16.36
N THR A 329 -2.64 -19.69 -15.21
CA THR A 329 -1.74 -18.53 -15.05
C THR A 329 -0.30 -18.95 -14.76
N LEU A 330 -0.10 -19.91 -13.85
CA LEU A 330 1.22 -20.37 -13.39
C LEU A 330 1.66 -21.63 -14.15
N THR A 331 1.77 -21.52 -15.48
CA THR A 331 2.19 -22.62 -16.37
C THR A 331 3.67 -22.98 -16.21
N GLU A 332 4.10 -24.09 -16.79
CA GLU A 332 5.53 -24.44 -16.84
C GLU A 332 6.38 -23.34 -17.51
N ASP A 333 5.87 -22.72 -18.57
CA ASP A 333 6.55 -21.61 -19.24
C ASP A 333 6.64 -20.37 -18.35
N PHE A 334 5.60 -20.10 -17.53
CA PHE A 334 5.68 -19.04 -16.54
C PHE A 334 6.84 -19.27 -15.56
N TRP A 335 6.94 -20.47 -14.98
CA TRP A 335 7.97 -20.78 -14.00
C TRP A 335 9.39 -20.80 -14.57
N ASN A 336 9.55 -21.32 -15.78
CA ASN A 336 10.86 -21.59 -16.36
C ASN A 336 11.39 -20.45 -17.25
N ILE A 337 10.52 -19.60 -17.79
CA ILE A 337 10.88 -18.54 -18.74
C ILE A 337 10.47 -17.16 -18.21
N THR A 338 9.17 -16.95 -17.96
CA THR A 338 8.65 -15.62 -17.63
C THR A 338 9.19 -15.12 -16.29
N LEU A 339 9.09 -15.93 -15.24
CA LEU A 339 9.51 -15.52 -13.90
C LEU A 339 11.02 -15.25 -13.78
N PRO A 340 11.94 -16.06 -14.34
CA PRO A 340 13.35 -15.69 -14.40
C PRO A 340 13.60 -14.35 -15.12
N SER A 341 12.85 -14.05 -16.19
CA SER A 341 12.92 -12.76 -16.89
C SER A 341 12.39 -11.61 -16.02
N ASP A 342 11.29 -11.79 -15.28
CA ASP A 342 10.74 -10.78 -14.36
C ASP A 342 11.67 -10.48 -13.18
N LEU A 343 12.59 -11.39 -12.86
CA LEU A 343 13.64 -11.20 -11.87
C LEU A 343 14.85 -10.43 -12.44
N GLU A 344 14.88 -10.16 -13.75
CA GLU A 344 15.89 -9.33 -14.40
C GLU A 344 15.54 -7.85 -14.28
N THR A 345 15.64 -7.32 -13.09
CA THR A 345 15.26 -5.94 -12.79
C THR A 345 16.10 -5.36 -11.65
N SER A 346 16.32 -4.05 -11.72
CA SER A 346 16.93 -3.26 -10.66
C SER A 346 15.90 -2.63 -9.71
N SER A 347 14.62 -2.77 -10.01
CA SER A 347 13.56 -2.23 -9.17
C SER A 347 13.41 -3.02 -7.89
N ALA A 348 13.64 -2.35 -6.78
CA ALA A 348 13.54 -2.94 -5.45
C ALA A 348 12.09 -3.16 -4.95
N ARG A 349 11.09 -2.81 -5.76
CA ARG A 349 9.65 -2.96 -5.44
C ARG A 349 8.94 -3.71 -6.56
N THR A 350 9.34 -4.97 -6.80
CA THR A 350 8.71 -5.81 -7.82
C THR A 350 7.88 -6.92 -7.21
N PRO A 351 6.80 -7.34 -7.88
CA PRO A 351 6.03 -8.51 -7.49
C PRO A 351 6.89 -9.76 -7.28
N SER A 352 7.82 -10.04 -8.18
CA SER A 352 8.70 -11.20 -8.13
C SER A 352 9.62 -11.22 -6.90
N LEU A 353 10.17 -10.06 -6.48
CA LEU A 353 11.00 -9.99 -5.27
C LEU A 353 10.18 -10.26 -4.00
N TYR A 354 8.98 -9.67 -3.91
CA TYR A 354 8.13 -9.89 -2.73
C TYR A 354 7.53 -11.30 -2.70
N ALA A 355 7.25 -11.91 -3.86
CA ALA A 355 6.89 -13.32 -3.93
C ALA A 355 8.06 -14.22 -3.50
N TYR A 356 9.30 -13.87 -3.81
CA TYR A 356 10.48 -14.55 -3.28
C TYR A 356 10.56 -14.48 -1.76
N TYR A 357 10.34 -13.30 -1.17
CA TYR A 357 10.31 -13.17 0.30
C TYR A 357 9.13 -13.93 0.92
N ALA A 358 7.99 -13.93 0.27
CA ALA A 358 6.84 -14.74 0.70
C ALA A 358 7.15 -16.23 0.64
N ALA A 359 7.83 -16.71 -0.41
CA ALA A 359 8.28 -18.09 -0.53
C ALA A 359 9.28 -18.48 0.56
N LEU A 360 10.23 -17.60 0.91
CA LEU A 360 11.13 -17.82 2.04
C LEU A 360 10.37 -18.02 3.36
N ASN A 361 9.30 -17.24 3.59
CA ASN A 361 8.44 -17.41 4.76
C ASN A 361 7.68 -18.74 4.73
N LEU A 362 7.18 -19.17 3.56
CA LEU A 362 6.46 -20.43 3.38
C LEU A 362 7.36 -21.65 3.60
N LEU A 363 8.62 -21.56 3.22
CA LEU A 363 9.66 -22.58 3.39
C LEU A 363 10.30 -22.56 4.78
N ASP A 364 9.85 -21.70 5.69
CA ASP A 364 10.42 -21.49 7.02
C ASP A 364 11.94 -21.19 6.96
N ALA A 365 12.34 -20.40 5.96
CA ALA A 365 13.73 -20.09 5.68
C ALA A 365 14.36 -19.21 6.80
N ARG A 366 15.64 -19.40 7.01
CA ARG A 366 16.44 -18.52 7.87
C ARG A 366 17.00 -17.35 7.07
N VAL A 367 17.29 -16.26 7.74
CA VAL A 367 18.05 -15.13 7.20
C VAL A 367 19.44 -15.62 6.82
N LEU A 368 20.00 -15.14 5.73
CA LEU A 368 21.30 -15.59 5.26
C LEU A 368 22.37 -15.32 6.32
N PHE A 369 23.19 -16.33 6.63
CA PHE A 369 24.24 -16.33 7.65
C PHE A 369 23.77 -16.21 9.11
N SER A 370 22.47 -16.38 9.38
CA SER A 370 21.87 -16.23 10.69
C SER A 370 21.03 -17.44 11.10
N SER A 371 20.77 -17.57 12.40
CA SER A 371 19.78 -18.49 12.95
C SER A 371 18.38 -17.92 12.97
N MET A 372 18.21 -16.61 12.79
CA MET A 372 16.93 -15.90 12.76
C MET A 372 16.09 -16.36 11.56
N LYS A 373 14.77 -16.46 11.71
CA LYS A 373 13.86 -16.75 10.61
C LYS A 373 13.57 -15.50 9.78
N VAL A 374 13.39 -15.67 8.49
CA VAL A 374 12.96 -14.57 7.59
C VAL A 374 11.63 -13.99 8.05
N SER A 375 10.72 -14.83 8.58
CA SER A 375 9.43 -14.38 9.09
C SER A 375 9.54 -13.46 10.32
N GLU A 376 10.56 -13.60 11.12
CA GLU A 376 10.86 -12.73 12.27
C GLU A 376 11.44 -11.38 11.78
N LEU A 377 12.41 -11.44 10.85
CA LEU A 377 12.99 -10.24 10.24
C LEU A 377 11.94 -9.37 9.53
N LEU A 378 10.96 -9.99 8.87
CA LEU A 378 9.91 -9.30 8.10
C LEU A 378 8.67 -8.95 8.93
N ASP A 379 8.60 -9.31 10.21
CA ASP A 379 7.45 -9.02 11.06
C ASP A 379 7.36 -7.51 11.34
N PRO A 380 6.28 -6.85 10.92
CA PRO A 380 6.11 -5.42 11.14
C PRO A 380 5.95 -5.03 12.62
N ALA A 381 5.52 -5.96 13.47
CA ALA A 381 5.37 -5.72 14.91
C ALA A 381 6.73 -5.70 15.64
N LEU A 382 7.77 -6.34 15.07
CA LEU A 382 9.11 -6.43 15.65
C LEU A 382 10.08 -5.35 15.14
N ARG A 383 9.59 -4.42 14.32
CA ARG A 383 10.44 -3.38 13.71
C ARG A 383 11.03 -2.43 14.75
N ALA A 384 12.35 -2.42 14.83
CA ALA A 384 13.11 -1.32 15.43
C ALA A 384 12.97 -0.03 14.55
N LYS A 385 13.37 1.13 15.09
CA LYS A 385 13.32 2.44 14.41
C LYS A 385 14.04 2.51 13.06
N LYS A 386 14.95 1.57 12.77
CA LYS A 386 15.61 1.42 11.45
C LYS A 386 14.96 0.27 10.70
N THR A 387 14.79 0.43 9.39
CA THR A 387 14.15 -0.55 8.49
C THR A 387 14.86 -1.90 8.60
N ALA A 388 14.18 -2.91 9.16
CA ALA A 388 14.70 -4.27 9.31
C ALA A 388 14.95 -4.98 7.97
N ILE A 389 14.46 -4.43 6.85
CA ILE A 389 14.69 -4.98 5.52
C ILE A 389 15.87 -4.21 4.91
N GLU A 390 17.08 -4.49 5.36
CA GLU A 390 18.25 -4.10 4.60
C GLU A 390 18.55 -5.16 3.55
N ARG A 391 18.50 -4.70 2.30
CA ARG A 391 18.87 -5.51 1.16
C ARG A 391 20.38 -5.45 1.02
N HIS A 392 21.02 -6.51 1.44
CA HIS A 392 22.45 -6.65 1.23
C HIS A 392 22.73 -7.03 -0.23
N HIS A 393 23.74 -6.40 -0.81
CA HIS A 393 24.28 -6.80 -2.09
C HIS A 393 25.27 -7.95 -1.89
N LEU A 394 24.96 -9.13 -2.42
CA LEU A 394 25.88 -10.29 -2.35
C LEU A 394 27.22 -9.98 -3.00
N PHE A 395 27.19 -9.27 -4.13
CA PHE A 395 28.36 -8.61 -4.69
C PHE A 395 28.28 -7.13 -4.30
N PRO A 396 29.07 -6.68 -3.29
CA PRO A 396 29.00 -5.31 -2.79
C PRO A 396 29.28 -4.28 -3.88
N LYS A 397 28.60 -3.13 -3.82
CA LYS A 397 28.71 -2.09 -4.86
C LYS A 397 30.14 -1.57 -5.07
N GLU A 398 30.88 -1.39 -3.98
CA GLU A 398 32.27 -0.94 -4.07
C GLU A 398 33.17 -2.00 -4.73
N TYR A 399 32.91 -3.27 -4.45
CA TYR A 399 33.58 -4.36 -5.14
C TYR A 399 33.25 -4.37 -6.65
N LEU A 400 31.96 -4.24 -7.00
CA LEU A 400 31.54 -4.16 -8.42
C LEU A 400 32.16 -2.97 -9.14
N ARG A 401 32.29 -1.83 -8.46
CA ARG A 401 32.97 -0.64 -8.99
C ARG A 401 34.44 -0.93 -9.29
N SER A 402 35.12 -1.68 -8.42
CA SER A 402 36.53 -2.09 -8.66
C SER A 402 36.71 -3.00 -9.87
N LEU A 403 35.61 -3.66 -10.32
CA LEU A 403 35.55 -4.47 -11.53
C LEU A 403 35.09 -3.68 -12.78
N GLY A 404 34.87 -2.37 -12.65
CA GLY A 404 34.37 -1.52 -13.72
C GLY A 404 32.85 -1.59 -13.96
N ILE A 405 32.07 -2.16 -13.02
CA ILE A 405 30.61 -2.26 -13.09
C ILE A 405 30.03 -1.14 -12.21
N GLU A 406 29.65 -0.03 -12.85
CA GLU A 406 29.21 1.19 -12.15
C GLU A 406 27.74 1.52 -12.39
N ASP A 407 27.12 1.02 -13.47
CA ASP A 407 25.72 1.30 -13.77
C ASP A 407 24.83 0.83 -12.62
N VAL A 408 23.98 1.75 -12.12
CA VAL A 408 23.05 1.49 -11.03
C VAL A 408 22.05 0.37 -11.39
N ARG A 409 21.70 0.25 -12.67
CA ARG A 409 20.82 -0.83 -13.15
C ARG A 409 21.48 -2.19 -13.02
N ASP A 410 22.78 -2.28 -13.27
CA ASP A 410 23.53 -3.52 -13.16
C ASP A 410 23.84 -3.86 -11.71
N THR A 411 24.27 -2.89 -10.90
CA THR A 411 24.64 -3.13 -9.51
C THR A 411 23.44 -3.42 -8.59
N ASN A 412 22.27 -2.82 -8.86
CA ASN A 412 21.06 -2.98 -8.07
C ASN A 412 20.13 -4.11 -8.54
N GLN A 413 20.63 -5.10 -9.25
CA GLN A 413 19.81 -6.24 -9.69
C GLN A 413 19.15 -6.96 -8.51
N VAL A 414 17.87 -7.32 -8.65
CA VAL A 414 17.13 -8.09 -7.65
C VAL A 414 17.86 -9.40 -7.31
N ALA A 415 18.45 -10.04 -8.31
CA ALA A 415 19.25 -11.23 -8.12
C ALA A 415 20.61 -10.98 -7.41
N ASN A 416 20.96 -9.74 -7.08
CA ASN A 416 22.10 -9.41 -6.23
C ASN A 416 21.70 -9.17 -4.76
N TYR A 417 20.39 -9.16 -4.43
CA TYR A 417 19.93 -8.90 -3.07
C TYR A 417 19.78 -10.17 -2.24
N ALA A 418 20.13 -10.07 -0.94
CA ALA A 418 19.80 -11.04 0.08
C ALA A 418 19.31 -10.35 1.34
N LEU A 419 18.59 -11.09 2.18
CA LEU A 419 18.20 -10.65 3.52
C LEU A 419 19.29 -11.03 4.49
N LEU A 420 19.91 -10.04 5.15
CA LEU A 420 20.93 -10.22 6.19
C LEU A 420 20.52 -9.46 7.45
N GLU A 421 21.09 -9.88 8.58
CA GLU A 421 21.06 -9.08 9.79
C GLU A 421 21.97 -7.85 9.65
N TRP A 422 21.65 -6.79 10.37
CA TRP A 422 22.36 -5.50 10.30
C TRP A 422 23.87 -5.63 10.54
N ASP A 423 24.27 -6.37 11.58
CA ASP A 423 25.66 -6.52 11.97
C ASP A 423 26.49 -7.26 10.91
N ASP A 424 25.89 -8.28 10.29
CA ASP A 424 26.54 -9.02 9.20
C ASP A 424 26.67 -8.15 7.95
N ASN A 425 25.67 -7.33 7.64
CA ASN A 425 25.73 -6.39 6.53
C ASN A 425 26.87 -5.38 6.68
N ILE A 426 27.06 -4.81 7.89
CA ILE A 426 28.17 -3.90 8.18
C ILE A 426 29.51 -4.64 8.08
N SER A 427 29.59 -5.86 8.60
CA SER A 427 30.82 -6.65 8.62
C SER A 427 31.32 -7.03 7.23
N ILE A 428 30.41 -7.26 6.28
CA ILE A 428 30.76 -7.59 4.88
C ILE A 428 31.26 -6.35 4.15
N SER A 429 30.58 -5.19 4.30
CA SER A 429 30.96 -3.92 3.71
C SER A 429 31.32 -4.04 2.20
N ALA A 430 32.55 -3.73 1.82
CA ALA A 430 33.07 -3.79 0.44
C ALA A 430 33.83 -5.09 0.13
N THR A 431 33.84 -6.06 1.03
CA THR A 431 34.64 -7.28 0.92
C THR A 431 34.15 -8.16 -0.24
N PRO A 432 35.03 -8.68 -1.11
CA PRO A 432 34.64 -9.59 -2.19
C PRO A 432 33.94 -10.85 -1.65
N PRO A 433 33.01 -11.46 -2.43
CA PRO A 433 32.34 -12.69 -2.02
C PRO A 433 33.29 -13.84 -1.69
N SER A 434 34.35 -14.04 -2.47
CA SER A 434 35.41 -15.03 -2.24
C SER A 434 36.10 -14.92 -0.89
N ASP A 435 36.12 -13.73 -0.28
CA ASP A 435 36.81 -13.45 0.96
C ASP A 435 35.88 -13.54 2.18
N TYR A 436 34.62 -13.11 2.06
CA TYR A 436 33.69 -13.14 3.18
C TYR A 436 32.92 -14.46 3.30
N PHE A 437 32.50 -15.05 2.20
CA PHE A 437 31.66 -16.25 2.20
C PHE A 437 32.31 -17.44 2.96
N PRO A 438 33.61 -17.76 2.76
CA PRO A 438 34.23 -18.84 3.50
C PRO A 438 34.30 -18.60 5.03
N LYS A 439 34.31 -17.33 5.48
CA LYS A 439 34.28 -16.99 6.91
C LYS A 439 32.92 -17.35 7.51
N TYR A 440 31.84 -17.07 6.81
CA TYR A 440 30.47 -17.43 7.23
C TYR A 440 30.25 -18.94 7.17
N ALA A 441 30.74 -19.63 6.15
CA ALA A 441 30.65 -21.07 6.05
C ALA A 441 31.29 -21.79 7.26
N LYS A 442 32.36 -21.22 7.83
CA LYS A 442 33.00 -21.75 9.08
C LYS A 442 32.08 -21.66 10.29
N ARG A 443 31.20 -20.68 10.39
CA ARG A 443 30.26 -20.53 11.51
C ARG A 443 29.28 -21.71 11.60
N PHE A 444 28.91 -22.29 10.45
CA PHE A 444 27.88 -23.33 10.32
C PHE A 444 28.45 -24.75 10.17
N ARG A 445 29.75 -24.95 10.46
CA ARG A 445 30.37 -26.29 10.37
C ARG A 445 29.71 -27.36 11.23
N ALA A 446 29.16 -26.97 12.38
CA ALA A 446 28.45 -27.89 13.28
C ALA A 446 27.04 -28.26 12.76
N GLU A 447 26.48 -27.51 11.81
CA GLU A 447 25.09 -27.65 11.30
C GLU A 447 25.07 -27.73 9.78
N PRO A 448 25.71 -28.71 9.15
CA PRO A 448 25.89 -28.74 7.69
C PRO A 448 24.54 -28.81 6.92
N GLN A 449 23.54 -29.48 7.47
CA GLN A 449 22.20 -29.56 6.87
C GLN A 449 21.49 -28.21 6.86
N MET A 450 21.63 -27.43 7.94
CA MET A 450 21.08 -26.09 8.01
C MET A 450 21.77 -25.16 7.02
N TRP A 451 23.10 -25.27 6.89
CA TRP A 451 23.87 -24.50 5.92
C TRP A 451 23.44 -24.78 4.48
N LEU A 452 23.32 -26.04 4.09
CA LEU A 452 22.90 -26.42 2.74
C LEU A 452 21.50 -25.88 2.42
N ARG A 453 20.54 -26.07 3.33
CA ARG A 453 19.18 -25.50 3.16
C ARG A 453 19.20 -23.97 3.07
N MET A 454 20.04 -23.29 3.85
CA MET A 454 20.18 -21.84 3.78
C MET A 454 20.66 -21.39 2.40
N LEU A 455 21.66 -22.04 1.82
CA LEU A 455 22.17 -21.73 0.48
C LEU A 455 21.09 -21.99 -0.59
N GLU A 456 20.36 -23.10 -0.47
CA GLU A 456 19.24 -23.44 -1.35
C GLU A 456 18.14 -22.40 -1.29
N HIS A 457 17.64 -22.05 -0.10
CA HIS A 457 16.59 -21.06 0.10
C HIS A 457 17.00 -19.66 -0.39
N HIS A 458 18.27 -19.29 -0.21
CA HIS A 458 18.79 -18.03 -0.74
C HIS A 458 19.21 -18.08 -2.21
N ALA A 459 18.89 -19.19 -2.89
CA ALA A 459 19.11 -19.38 -4.32
C ALA A 459 20.58 -19.13 -4.74
N LEU A 460 21.53 -19.60 -3.92
CA LEU A 460 22.97 -19.39 -4.19
C LEU A 460 23.51 -20.55 -5.04
N PRO A 461 24.01 -20.30 -6.27
CA PRO A 461 24.63 -21.32 -7.08
C PRO A 461 25.88 -21.91 -6.41
N GLU A 462 26.20 -23.16 -6.70
CA GLU A 462 27.46 -23.75 -6.24
C GLU A 462 28.66 -22.95 -6.75
N GLY A 463 29.59 -22.60 -5.85
CA GLY A 463 30.78 -21.80 -6.16
C GLY A 463 30.48 -20.35 -6.57
N TRP A 464 29.34 -19.82 -6.18
CA TRP A 464 28.88 -18.48 -6.55
C TRP A 464 29.85 -17.36 -6.18
N ASP A 465 30.57 -17.53 -5.09
CA ASP A 465 31.53 -16.56 -4.54
C ASP A 465 32.76 -16.36 -5.43
N ALA A 466 33.04 -17.31 -6.34
CA ALA A 466 34.10 -17.25 -7.33
C ALA A 466 33.60 -17.02 -8.78
N MET A 467 32.28 -16.87 -8.99
CA MET A 467 31.72 -16.62 -10.33
C MET A 467 31.92 -15.16 -10.76
N ASP A 468 31.92 -14.95 -12.08
CA ASP A 468 31.70 -13.60 -12.60
C ASP A 468 30.27 -13.13 -12.30
N TYR A 469 30.12 -11.82 -12.12
CA TYR A 469 28.88 -11.22 -11.64
C TYR A 469 27.66 -11.50 -12.52
N PHE A 470 27.78 -11.38 -13.83
CA PHE A 470 26.63 -11.55 -14.73
C PHE A 470 26.21 -13.02 -14.84
N SER A 471 27.16 -13.95 -14.89
CA SER A 471 26.88 -15.40 -14.82
C SER A 471 26.21 -15.79 -13.50
N PHE A 472 26.63 -15.17 -12.38
CA PHE A 472 25.98 -15.33 -11.09
C PHE A 472 24.53 -14.88 -11.14
N LEU A 473 24.26 -13.66 -11.65
CA LEU A 473 22.90 -13.14 -11.75
C LEU A 473 21.99 -14.06 -12.57
N ASP A 474 22.43 -14.52 -13.73
CA ASP A 474 21.64 -15.39 -14.61
C ASP A 474 21.28 -16.71 -13.92
N LYS A 475 22.26 -17.38 -13.31
CA LYS A 475 22.02 -18.62 -12.57
C LYS A 475 21.11 -18.41 -11.38
N ARG A 476 21.32 -17.32 -10.63
CA ARG A 476 20.54 -17.05 -9.43
C ARG A 476 19.08 -16.73 -9.73
N ARG A 477 18.76 -16.02 -10.82
CA ARG A 477 17.38 -15.76 -11.24
C ARG A 477 16.58 -17.06 -11.41
N LYS A 478 17.18 -18.06 -12.07
CA LYS A 478 16.56 -19.39 -12.25
C LYS A 478 16.35 -20.12 -10.91
N LEU A 479 17.34 -20.07 -10.03
CA LEU A 479 17.21 -20.66 -8.69
C LEU A 479 16.18 -19.91 -7.83
N MET A 480 16.09 -18.58 -7.91
CA MET A 480 15.05 -17.79 -7.22
C MET A 480 13.66 -18.18 -7.72
N ALA A 481 13.47 -18.36 -9.02
CA ALA A 481 12.21 -18.84 -9.59
C ALA A 481 11.83 -20.23 -9.03
N ASN A 482 12.79 -21.14 -8.90
CA ASN A 482 12.58 -22.45 -8.29
C ASN A 482 12.18 -22.35 -6.81
N VAL A 483 12.81 -21.45 -6.05
CA VAL A 483 12.45 -21.21 -4.63
C VAL A 483 11.03 -20.64 -4.52
N ILE A 484 10.64 -19.71 -5.40
CA ILE A 484 9.29 -19.15 -5.44
C ILE A 484 8.28 -20.27 -5.72
N ARG A 485 8.54 -21.12 -6.71
CA ARG A 485 7.71 -22.28 -7.06
C ARG A 485 7.61 -23.26 -5.89
N ALA A 486 8.73 -23.61 -5.26
CA ALA A 486 8.77 -24.51 -4.11
C ALA A 486 7.94 -23.96 -2.94
N GLY A 487 8.06 -22.66 -2.62
CA GLY A 487 7.25 -21.99 -1.62
C GLY A 487 5.74 -22.07 -1.94
N PHE A 488 5.37 -21.78 -3.21
CA PHE A 488 3.98 -21.88 -3.66
C PHE A 488 3.43 -23.32 -3.49
N SER A 489 4.19 -24.34 -3.90
CA SER A 489 3.78 -25.75 -3.81
C SER A 489 3.59 -26.24 -2.36
N THR A 490 4.20 -25.59 -1.35
CA THR A 490 3.90 -25.91 0.07
C THR A 490 2.46 -25.60 0.47
N MET A 491 1.79 -24.70 -0.24
CA MET A 491 0.38 -24.38 0.02
C MET A 491 -0.56 -25.42 -0.61
N GLU A 492 -0.15 -26.06 -1.71
CA GLU A 492 -0.91 -27.13 -2.37
C GLU A 492 -0.89 -28.42 -1.52
N SER A 493 0.24 -28.73 -0.90
CA SER A 493 0.40 -29.94 -0.08
C SER A 493 -0.28 -29.89 1.30
N ARG A 494 -0.77 -28.70 1.71
CA ARG A 494 -1.47 -28.49 3.00
C ARG A 494 -3.00 -28.57 2.86
N SER A 495 -3.50 -28.67 1.63
CA SER A 495 -4.90 -28.94 1.30
C SER A 495 -5.12 -30.43 1.25
#